data_a67cbf7da2c5dfa95cf18fb53166f177
#
_entry.id   a67cbf7da2c5dfa95cf18fb53166f177
#
_cell.length_a   1.000
_cell.length_b   1.000
_cell.length_c   1.000
_cell.angle_alpha   90.00
_cell.angle_beta   90.00
_cell.angle_gamma   90.00
#
_symmetry.space_group_name_H-M   'P 1'
#
loop_
_entity.id
_entity.type
_entity.pdbx_description
1 polymer ?
#
loop_
_entity_poly.entity_id
_entity_poly.type
_entity_poly.pdbx_seq_one_letter_code
_entity_poly.pdbx_strand_id
1 'polypeptide(L)'
;MSKRPPFPAGPGRPNANDQALERASFALGMQRPGEAERIAAEVLKANRGNVRAAQILGQALLMQNRGDEAIAPLEKAARRSEDPVVETLLGAAFALTGRRDEALEQLRRASARRPPYPPAFLEHGIQLARAGRFEEAMAALESGLALAPDAVDMQRELAALHLKRNDRIKARELVLRALKVAPDRPDLLTGLAHVMLLDGEYAAAAEAFRRVVALRPDDALARAELGRCLLEMGERDAGEASIRMATQERPELFGRAIMSLAISSRGRFFLRPSAAEKFLRG
;
A
#
# COMPACT_ATOMS: atom_id res chain seq x y z
N MET A 1 22.81 -1.95 -64.08
CA MET A 1 23.41 -1.53 -62.78
C MET A 1 22.29 -1.37 -61.77
N SER A 2 22.06 -2.38 -60.94
CA SER A 2 21.00 -2.40 -59.93
C SER A 2 21.51 -1.74 -58.65
N LYS A 3 20.89 -0.63 -58.20
CA LYS A 3 21.19 0.03 -56.92
C LYS A 3 20.54 -0.80 -55.79
N ARG A 4 21.37 -1.41 -54.94
CA ARG A 4 20.92 -1.99 -53.67
C ARG A 4 20.26 -0.91 -52.78
N PRO A 5 19.12 -1.18 -52.12
CA PRO A 5 18.54 -0.27 -51.19
C PRO A 5 19.47 -0.12 -49.95
N PRO A 6 19.50 1.05 -49.31
CA PRO A 6 20.31 1.27 -48.10
C PRO A 6 19.77 0.40 -46.95
N PHE A 7 20.68 -0.24 -46.20
CA PHE A 7 20.37 -0.98 -44.99
C PHE A 7 19.65 -0.06 -43.99
N PRO A 8 18.61 -0.55 -43.28
CA PRO A 8 18.00 0.22 -42.22
C PRO A 8 19.05 0.52 -41.15
N ALA A 9 19.12 1.78 -40.77
CA ALA A 9 20.00 2.23 -39.67
C ALA A 9 19.67 1.41 -38.41
N GLY A 10 20.67 0.74 -37.88
CA GLY A 10 20.54 -0.01 -36.61
C GLY A 10 20.12 0.90 -35.48
N PRO A 11 19.59 0.37 -34.35
CA PRO A 11 19.18 1.17 -33.23
C PRO A 11 20.34 2.05 -32.76
N GLY A 12 20.15 3.37 -32.85
CA GLY A 12 21.15 4.35 -32.44
C GLY A 12 21.59 4.13 -31.00
N ARG A 13 22.88 4.32 -30.71
CA ARG A 13 23.38 4.26 -29.33
C ARG A 13 22.50 5.14 -28.45
N PRO A 14 22.02 4.64 -27.28
CA PRO A 14 21.24 5.44 -26.37
C PRO A 14 22.02 6.74 -26.05
N ASN A 15 21.34 7.88 -26.12
CA ASN A 15 21.99 9.16 -25.82
C ASN A 15 22.34 9.23 -24.32
N ALA A 16 23.25 10.13 -23.95
CA ALA A 16 23.70 10.23 -22.56
C ALA A 16 22.57 10.46 -21.56
N ASN A 17 21.50 11.15 -21.98
CA ASN A 17 20.32 11.36 -21.15
C ASN A 17 19.51 10.07 -20.94
N ASP A 18 19.37 9.21 -21.96
CA ASP A 18 18.66 7.94 -21.82
C ASP A 18 19.39 7.00 -20.86
N GLN A 19 20.72 6.92 -20.99
CA GLN A 19 21.54 6.15 -20.04
C GLN A 19 21.45 6.69 -18.61
N ALA A 20 21.41 8.02 -18.44
CA ALA A 20 21.22 8.64 -17.13
C ALA A 20 19.85 8.28 -16.54
N LEU A 21 18.77 8.34 -17.32
CA LEU A 21 17.42 7.99 -16.87
C LEU A 21 17.25 6.50 -16.58
N GLU A 22 17.96 5.61 -17.28
CA GLU A 22 18.00 4.18 -16.93
C GLU A 22 18.66 3.96 -15.57
N ARG A 23 19.79 4.63 -15.30
CA ARG A 23 20.42 4.58 -13.97
C ARG A 23 19.50 5.14 -12.88
N ALA A 24 18.79 6.24 -13.15
CA ALA A 24 17.84 6.81 -12.21
C ALA A 24 16.66 5.86 -11.93
N SER A 25 16.12 5.19 -12.98
CA SER A 25 15.08 4.16 -12.81
C SER A 25 15.58 2.97 -12.00
N PHE A 26 16.82 2.52 -12.23
CA PHE A 26 17.46 1.47 -11.44
C PHE A 26 17.61 1.88 -9.97
N ALA A 27 18.03 3.14 -9.71
CA ALA A 27 18.12 3.67 -8.35
C ALA A 27 16.78 3.67 -7.61
N LEU A 28 15.65 3.99 -8.30
CA LEU A 28 14.30 3.86 -7.73
C LEU A 28 14.00 2.40 -7.35
N GLY A 29 14.30 1.44 -8.23
CA GLY A 29 14.13 0.02 -7.96
C GLY A 29 14.94 -0.47 -6.75
N MET A 30 16.11 0.13 -6.51
CA MET A 30 16.97 -0.14 -5.37
C MET A 30 16.62 0.66 -4.10
N GLN A 31 15.46 1.32 -4.07
CA GLN A 31 15.02 2.16 -2.95
C GLN A 31 15.97 3.32 -2.61
N ARG A 32 16.59 3.92 -3.66
CA ARG A 32 17.52 5.05 -3.54
C ARG A 32 16.93 6.32 -4.20
N PRO A 33 15.85 6.89 -3.66
CA PRO A 33 15.14 7.99 -4.32
C PRO A 33 15.99 9.27 -4.43
N GLY A 34 16.89 9.56 -3.49
CA GLY A 34 17.75 10.73 -3.57
C GLY A 34 18.75 10.67 -4.74
N GLU A 35 19.25 9.50 -5.11
CA GLU A 35 20.11 9.31 -6.28
C GLU A 35 19.30 9.51 -7.57
N ALA A 36 18.11 8.93 -7.64
CA ALA A 36 17.21 9.08 -8.78
C ALA A 36 16.78 10.53 -8.99
N GLU A 37 16.44 11.25 -7.91
CA GLU A 37 16.09 12.67 -7.92
C GLU A 37 17.22 13.51 -8.54
N ARG A 38 18.45 13.35 -8.05
CA ARG A 38 19.60 14.11 -8.54
C ARG A 38 19.79 13.91 -10.04
N ILE A 39 19.79 12.66 -10.51
CA ILE A 39 20.00 12.35 -11.93
C ILE A 39 18.85 12.91 -12.79
N ALA A 40 17.59 12.70 -12.39
CA ALA A 40 16.42 13.17 -13.13
C ALA A 40 16.36 14.70 -13.18
N ALA A 41 16.71 15.39 -12.10
CA ALA A 41 16.77 16.85 -12.04
C ALA A 41 17.85 17.43 -12.99
N GLU A 42 19.01 16.79 -13.09
CA GLU A 42 20.06 17.18 -14.05
C GLU A 42 19.57 17.08 -15.50
N VAL A 43 18.90 15.96 -15.84
CA VAL A 43 18.32 15.78 -17.19
C VAL A 43 17.23 16.81 -17.47
N LEU A 44 16.37 17.13 -16.49
CA LEU A 44 15.33 18.16 -16.63
C LEU A 44 15.92 19.56 -16.76
N LYS A 45 17.04 19.86 -16.10
CA LYS A 45 17.75 21.12 -16.24
C LYS A 45 18.25 21.31 -17.67
N ALA A 46 18.78 20.26 -18.27
CA ALA A 46 19.24 20.24 -19.66
C ALA A 46 18.09 20.25 -20.68
N ASN A 47 17.03 19.50 -20.39
CA ASN A 47 15.84 19.39 -21.23
C ASN A 47 14.56 19.48 -20.38
N ARG A 48 14.05 20.69 -20.21
CA ARG A 48 12.84 20.99 -19.42
C ARG A 48 11.56 20.34 -19.94
N GLY A 49 11.61 19.70 -21.09
CA GLY A 49 10.48 19.01 -21.73
C GLY A 49 10.54 17.50 -21.61
N ASN A 50 11.55 16.93 -20.99
CA ASN A 50 11.72 15.49 -20.89
C ASN A 50 10.69 14.88 -19.92
N VAL A 51 9.65 14.24 -20.48
CA VAL A 51 8.55 13.64 -19.71
C VAL A 51 9.06 12.50 -18.83
N ARG A 52 9.95 11.63 -19.34
CA ARG A 52 10.50 10.50 -18.57
C ARG A 52 11.33 10.98 -17.37
N ALA A 53 12.09 12.08 -17.53
CA ALA A 53 12.82 12.68 -16.41
C ALA A 53 11.87 13.25 -15.36
N ALA A 54 10.75 13.88 -15.79
CA ALA A 54 9.74 14.39 -14.87
C ALA A 54 9.03 13.24 -14.11
N GLN A 55 8.74 12.11 -14.78
CA GLN A 55 8.19 10.91 -14.12
C GLN A 55 9.12 10.40 -13.02
N ILE A 56 10.40 10.18 -13.34
CA ILE A 56 11.39 9.66 -12.39
C ILE A 56 11.58 10.63 -11.23
N LEU A 57 11.67 11.93 -11.50
CA LEU A 57 11.76 12.95 -10.46
C LEU A 57 10.52 12.95 -9.55
N GLY A 58 9.33 12.94 -10.16
CA GLY A 58 8.07 12.89 -9.41
C GLY A 58 7.99 11.65 -8.52
N GLN A 59 8.31 10.48 -9.05
CA GLN A 59 8.32 9.23 -8.27
C GLN A 59 9.35 9.29 -7.13
N ALA A 60 10.56 9.81 -7.39
CA ALA A 60 11.60 9.96 -6.37
C ALA A 60 11.16 10.89 -5.23
N LEU A 61 10.50 11.99 -5.56
CA LEU A 61 9.98 12.95 -4.57
C LEU A 61 8.82 12.36 -3.76
N LEU A 62 7.92 11.63 -4.41
CA LEU A 62 6.82 10.93 -3.72
C LEU A 62 7.34 9.87 -2.73
N MET A 63 8.36 9.08 -3.11
CA MET A 63 9.02 8.12 -2.22
C MET A 63 9.66 8.80 -0.99
N GLN A 64 10.02 10.08 -1.10
CA GLN A 64 10.57 10.90 -0.02
C GLN A 64 9.49 11.69 0.74
N ASN A 65 8.20 11.45 0.47
CA ASN A 65 7.07 12.18 1.05
C ASN A 65 7.08 13.70 0.75
N ARG A 66 7.66 14.09 -0.39
CA ARG A 66 7.81 15.50 -0.85
C ARG A 66 6.85 15.80 -1.99
N GLY A 67 5.55 15.61 -1.74
CA GLY A 67 4.48 15.77 -2.75
C GLY A 67 4.42 17.17 -3.37
N ASP A 68 4.57 18.22 -2.56
CA ASP A 68 4.51 19.62 -3.04
C ASP A 68 5.54 19.89 -4.14
N GLU A 69 6.75 19.35 -3.99
CA GLU A 69 7.82 19.54 -4.95
C GLU A 69 7.61 18.71 -6.24
N ALA A 70 6.86 17.61 -6.15
CA ALA A 70 6.54 16.75 -7.28
C ALA A 70 5.48 17.37 -8.21
N ILE A 71 4.56 18.20 -7.71
CA ILE A 71 3.42 18.75 -8.47
C ILE A 71 3.89 19.51 -9.70
N ALA A 72 4.74 20.54 -9.55
CA ALA A 72 5.12 21.43 -10.64
C ALA A 72 5.79 20.71 -11.83
N PRO A 73 6.80 19.82 -11.65
CA PRO A 73 7.37 19.06 -12.75
C PRO A 73 6.38 18.09 -13.39
N LEU A 74 5.51 17.44 -12.60
CA LEU A 74 4.51 16.50 -13.11
C LEU A 74 3.38 17.20 -13.87
N GLU A 75 2.87 18.35 -13.40
CA GLU A 75 1.89 19.17 -14.14
C GLU A 75 2.43 19.58 -15.51
N LYS A 76 3.68 20.03 -15.54
CA LYS A 76 4.32 20.44 -16.79
C LYS A 76 4.49 19.27 -17.77
N ALA A 77 4.77 18.08 -17.26
CA ALA A 77 4.82 16.85 -18.05
C ALA A 77 3.43 16.44 -18.55
N ALA A 78 2.41 16.47 -17.67
CA ALA A 78 1.03 16.12 -18.02
C ALA A 78 0.41 17.03 -19.10
N ARG A 79 0.79 18.32 -19.15
CA ARG A 79 0.37 19.23 -20.21
C ARG A 79 0.98 18.90 -21.59
N ARG A 80 2.04 18.10 -21.64
CA ARG A 80 2.77 17.75 -22.88
C ARG A 80 2.54 16.32 -23.32
N SER A 81 2.04 15.50 -22.42
CA SER A 81 1.87 14.09 -22.66
C SER A 81 0.59 13.60 -22.00
N GLU A 82 -0.19 12.81 -22.71
CA GLU A 82 -1.34 12.09 -22.15
C GLU A 82 -0.94 10.75 -21.52
N ASP A 83 0.25 10.72 -20.91
CA ASP A 83 0.84 9.53 -20.30
C ASP A 83 0.14 9.21 -18.95
N PRO A 84 -0.52 8.06 -18.84
CA PRO A 84 -1.22 7.68 -17.59
C PRO A 84 -0.27 7.54 -16.40
N VAL A 85 1.01 7.27 -16.61
CA VAL A 85 2.00 7.20 -15.52
C VAL A 85 2.20 8.58 -14.90
N VAL A 86 2.38 9.62 -15.73
CA VAL A 86 2.51 11.01 -15.27
C VAL A 86 1.26 11.46 -14.53
N GLU A 87 0.09 11.19 -15.11
CA GLU A 87 -1.20 11.57 -14.50
C GLU A 87 -1.44 10.84 -13.17
N THR A 88 -1.03 9.57 -13.05
CA THR A 88 -1.10 8.80 -11.80
C THR A 88 -0.19 9.39 -10.72
N LEU A 89 1.07 9.69 -11.07
CA LEU A 89 2.02 10.30 -10.14
C LEU A 89 1.55 11.69 -9.69
N LEU A 90 0.98 12.48 -10.61
CA LEU A 90 0.43 13.79 -10.27
C LEU A 90 -0.77 13.66 -9.32
N GLY A 91 -1.67 12.70 -9.57
CA GLY A 91 -2.77 12.39 -8.67
C GLY A 91 -2.29 11.97 -7.28
N ALA A 92 -1.24 11.14 -7.20
CA ALA A 92 -0.62 10.76 -5.93
C ALA A 92 0.02 11.96 -5.21
N ALA A 93 0.65 12.89 -5.95
CA ALA A 93 1.21 14.12 -5.39
C ALA A 93 0.12 15.04 -4.81
N PHE A 94 -1.00 15.22 -5.51
CA PHE A 94 -2.15 15.95 -4.98
C PHE A 94 -2.74 15.28 -3.74
N ALA A 95 -2.87 13.96 -3.74
CA ALA A 95 -3.37 13.21 -2.59
C ALA A 95 -2.46 13.37 -1.35
N LEU A 96 -1.14 13.33 -1.54
CA LEU A 96 -0.16 13.49 -0.49
C LEU A 96 -0.19 14.89 0.14
N THR A 97 -0.52 15.91 -0.65
CA THR A 97 -0.63 17.31 -0.21
C THR A 97 -2.04 17.71 0.26
N GLY A 98 -2.96 16.75 0.35
CA GLY A 98 -4.33 16.97 0.82
C GLY A 98 -5.28 17.60 -0.22
N ARG A 99 -4.83 17.79 -1.46
CA ARG A 99 -5.61 18.33 -2.59
C ARG A 99 -6.50 17.23 -3.19
N ARG A 100 -7.50 16.78 -2.43
CA ARG A 100 -8.27 15.55 -2.70
C ARG A 100 -9.07 15.59 -4.01
N ASP A 101 -9.73 16.69 -4.31
CA ASP A 101 -10.58 16.79 -5.51
C ASP A 101 -9.73 16.75 -6.78
N GLU A 102 -8.57 17.42 -6.75
CA GLU A 102 -7.63 17.42 -7.86
C GLU A 102 -6.98 16.04 -8.03
N ALA A 103 -6.68 15.35 -6.93
CA ALA A 103 -6.20 13.97 -6.96
C ALA A 103 -7.21 13.05 -7.65
N LEU A 104 -8.48 13.09 -7.23
CA LEU A 104 -9.54 12.26 -7.80
C LEU A 104 -9.75 12.54 -9.29
N GLU A 105 -9.83 13.81 -9.68
CA GLU A 105 -10.00 14.18 -11.08
C GLU A 105 -8.81 13.72 -11.94
N GLN A 106 -7.58 13.89 -11.44
CA GLN A 106 -6.38 13.47 -12.16
C GLN A 106 -6.31 11.96 -12.32
N LEU A 107 -6.64 11.20 -11.26
CA LEU A 107 -6.65 9.73 -11.27
C LEU A 107 -7.79 9.16 -12.12
N ARG A 108 -8.94 9.82 -12.15
CA ARG A 108 -10.03 9.49 -13.07
C ARG A 108 -9.59 9.60 -14.52
N ARG A 109 -8.85 10.66 -14.87
CA ARG A 109 -8.27 10.82 -16.22
C ARG A 109 -7.27 9.72 -16.51
N ALA A 110 -6.32 9.47 -15.60
CA ALA A 110 -5.30 8.43 -15.76
C ALA A 110 -5.92 7.03 -16.00
N SER A 111 -6.97 6.67 -15.25
CA SER A 111 -7.66 5.38 -15.41
C SER A 111 -8.47 5.27 -16.71
N ALA A 112 -8.83 6.40 -17.34
CA ALA A 112 -9.55 6.43 -18.62
C ALA A 112 -8.62 6.36 -19.85
N ARG A 113 -7.30 6.51 -19.67
CA ARG A 113 -6.34 6.52 -20.79
C ARG A 113 -6.21 5.18 -21.50
N ARG A 114 -5.74 5.24 -22.74
CA ARG A 114 -5.43 4.06 -23.56
C ARG A 114 -4.01 4.17 -24.10
N PRO A 115 -3.18 3.13 -24.00
CA PRO A 115 -3.48 1.83 -23.35
C PRO A 115 -3.71 2.00 -21.85
N PRO A 116 -4.50 1.09 -21.21
CA PRO A 116 -4.82 1.19 -19.80
C PRO A 116 -3.56 0.94 -18.93
N TYR A 117 -3.45 1.67 -17.81
CA TYR A 117 -2.36 1.55 -16.85
C TYR A 117 -2.90 1.05 -15.51
N PRO A 118 -2.70 -0.24 -15.15
CA PRO A 118 -3.30 -0.82 -13.95
C PRO A 118 -3.02 -0.05 -12.65
N PRO A 119 -1.82 0.49 -12.39
CA PRO A 119 -1.57 1.26 -11.19
C PRO A 119 -2.45 2.52 -11.03
N ALA A 120 -2.96 3.11 -12.14
CA ALA A 120 -3.89 4.24 -12.06
C ALA A 120 -5.22 3.85 -11.39
N PHE A 121 -5.70 2.63 -11.64
CA PHE A 121 -6.91 2.11 -11.02
C PHE A 121 -6.71 1.83 -9.53
N LEU A 122 -5.54 1.36 -9.12
CA LEU A 122 -5.18 1.16 -7.71
C LEU A 122 -5.22 2.49 -6.96
N GLU A 123 -4.48 3.49 -7.45
CA GLU A 123 -4.42 4.80 -6.81
C GLU A 123 -5.80 5.48 -6.80
N HIS A 124 -6.56 5.39 -7.90
CA HIS A 124 -7.92 5.93 -7.96
C HIS A 124 -8.82 5.25 -6.92
N GLY A 125 -8.80 3.92 -6.84
CA GLY A 125 -9.57 3.17 -5.85
C GLY A 125 -9.21 3.54 -4.41
N ILE A 126 -7.92 3.68 -4.10
CA ILE A 126 -7.45 4.11 -2.77
C ILE A 126 -7.98 5.51 -2.43
N GLN A 127 -7.89 6.48 -3.34
CA GLN A 127 -8.35 7.84 -3.07
C GLN A 127 -9.88 7.94 -2.97
N LEU A 128 -10.62 7.18 -3.78
CA LEU A 128 -12.08 7.05 -3.65
C LEU A 128 -12.47 6.46 -2.30
N ALA A 129 -11.78 5.41 -1.84
CA ALA A 129 -12.03 4.79 -0.55
C ALA A 129 -11.75 5.76 0.62
N ARG A 130 -10.68 6.55 0.53
CA ARG A 130 -10.37 7.62 1.51
C ARG A 130 -11.40 8.75 1.51
N ALA A 131 -12.03 9.01 0.37
CA ALA A 131 -13.13 9.97 0.24
C ALA A 131 -14.49 9.39 0.68
N GLY A 132 -14.56 8.12 1.14
CA GLY A 132 -15.79 7.45 1.54
C GLY A 132 -16.64 6.95 0.37
N ARG A 133 -16.17 7.06 -0.88
CA ARG A 133 -16.87 6.65 -2.11
C ARG A 133 -16.60 5.14 -2.38
N PHE A 134 -17.06 4.30 -1.46
CA PHE A 134 -16.66 2.87 -1.43
C PHE A 134 -17.09 2.08 -2.66
N GLU A 135 -18.29 2.31 -3.19
CA GLU A 135 -18.77 1.59 -4.40
C GLU A 135 -17.93 1.93 -5.63
N GLU A 136 -17.59 3.19 -5.79
CA GLU A 136 -16.74 3.64 -6.89
C GLU A 136 -15.30 3.14 -6.73
N ALA A 137 -14.80 3.09 -5.50
CA ALA A 137 -13.49 2.50 -5.20
C ALA A 137 -13.43 1.02 -5.60
N MET A 138 -14.46 0.24 -5.24
CA MET A 138 -14.56 -1.17 -5.63
C MET A 138 -14.60 -1.34 -7.14
N ALA A 139 -15.43 -0.56 -7.86
CA ALA A 139 -15.53 -0.61 -9.31
C ALA A 139 -14.19 -0.27 -10.00
N ALA A 140 -13.46 0.72 -9.48
CA ALA A 140 -12.14 1.07 -9.98
C ALA A 140 -11.13 -0.09 -9.78
N LEU A 141 -11.07 -0.67 -8.57
CA LEU A 141 -10.17 -1.78 -8.26
C LEU A 141 -10.52 -3.04 -9.07
N GLU A 142 -11.79 -3.37 -9.23
CA GLU A 142 -12.26 -4.49 -10.08
C GLU A 142 -11.86 -4.29 -11.54
N SER A 143 -11.99 -3.07 -12.07
CA SER A 143 -11.54 -2.72 -13.42
C SER A 143 -10.02 -2.90 -13.57
N GLY A 144 -9.25 -2.51 -12.55
CA GLY A 144 -7.81 -2.72 -12.52
C GLY A 144 -7.43 -4.21 -12.44
N LEU A 145 -8.14 -5.00 -11.63
CA LEU A 145 -7.94 -6.45 -11.52
C LEU A 145 -8.31 -7.22 -12.79
N ALA A 146 -9.26 -6.72 -13.58
CA ALA A 146 -9.56 -7.29 -14.89
C ALA A 146 -8.38 -7.16 -15.86
N LEU A 147 -7.53 -6.14 -15.70
CA LEU A 147 -6.32 -5.92 -16.48
C LEU A 147 -5.09 -6.63 -15.90
N ALA A 148 -5.01 -6.70 -14.58
CA ALA A 148 -3.90 -7.30 -13.86
C ALA A 148 -4.43 -8.20 -12.72
N PRO A 149 -4.86 -9.42 -13.02
CA PRO A 149 -5.53 -10.32 -12.08
C PRO A 149 -4.71 -10.64 -10.82
N ASP A 150 -3.39 -10.66 -10.92
CA ASP A 150 -2.48 -11.00 -9.83
C ASP A 150 -1.91 -9.77 -9.11
N ALA A 151 -2.51 -8.58 -9.32
CA ALA A 151 -2.10 -7.35 -8.64
C ALA A 151 -2.44 -7.41 -7.14
N VAL A 152 -1.47 -7.84 -6.33
CA VAL A 152 -1.59 -8.10 -4.90
C VAL A 152 -2.18 -6.91 -4.13
N ASP A 153 -1.71 -5.70 -4.42
CA ASP A 153 -2.19 -4.49 -3.72
C ASP A 153 -3.64 -4.16 -4.05
N MET A 154 -4.09 -4.40 -5.30
CA MET A 154 -5.51 -4.23 -5.65
C MET A 154 -6.40 -5.26 -4.95
N GLN A 155 -5.95 -6.53 -4.90
CA GLN A 155 -6.66 -7.60 -4.18
C GLN A 155 -6.79 -7.25 -2.69
N ARG A 156 -5.73 -6.73 -2.08
CA ARG A 156 -5.70 -6.30 -0.67
C ARG A 156 -6.67 -5.15 -0.41
N GLU A 157 -6.63 -4.08 -1.23
CA GLU A 157 -7.53 -2.94 -1.07
C GLU A 157 -8.99 -3.34 -1.26
N LEU A 158 -9.28 -4.15 -2.28
CA LEU A 158 -10.64 -4.63 -2.54
C LEU A 158 -11.13 -5.54 -1.40
N ALA A 159 -10.27 -6.41 -0.84
CA ALA A 159 -10.60 -7.22 0.33
C ALA A 159 -10.95 -6.36 1.55
N ALA A 160 -10.19 -5.29 1.80
CA ALA A 160 -10.48 -4.35 2.89
C ALA A 160 -11.85 -3.66 2.71
N LEU A 161 -12.24 -3.33 1.48
CA LEU A 161 -13.55 -2.76 1.18
C LEU A 161 -14.69 -3.78 1.38
N HIS A 162 -14.49 -5.03 0.96
CA HIS A 162 -15.45 -6.12 1.25
C HIS A 162 -15.63 -6.35 2.75
N LEU A 163 -14.54 -6.30 3.55
CA LEU A 163 -14.64 -6.37 5.01
C LEU A 163 -15.45 -5.22 5.60
N LYS A 164 -15.28 -3.99 5.12
CA LYS A 164 -16.11 -2.85 5.55
C LYS A 164 -17.60 -3.06 5.26
N ARG A 165 -17.94 -3.80 4.20
CA ARG A 165 -19.32 -4.21 3.86
C ARG A 165 -19.77 -5.47 4.57
N ASN A 166 -18.95 -6.04 5.46
CA ASN A 166 -19.15 -7.32 6.11
C ASN A 166 -19.25 -8.52 5.13
N ASP A 167 -18.74 -8.37 3.92
CA ASP A 167 -18.63 -9.46 2.93
C ASP A 167 -17.33 -10.24 3.17
N ARG A 168 -17.33 -11.05 4.23
CA ARG A 168 -16.16 -11.79 4.69
C ARG A 168 -15.72 -12.88 3.72
N ILE A 169 -16.67 -13.45 2.98
CA ILE A 169 -16.38 -14.51 2.00
C ILE A 169 -15.50 -13.98 0.88
N LYS A 170 -15.91 -12.89 0.24
CA LYS A 170 -15.11 -12.25 -0.83
C LYS A 170 -13.80 -11.68 -0.31
N ALA A 171 -13.79 -11.09 0.88
CA ALA A 171 -12.57 -10.61 1.49
C ALA A 171 -11.55 -11.74 1.69
N ARG A 172 -11.98 -12.89 2.23
CA ARG A 172 -11.13 -14.07 2.41
C ARG A 172 -10.58 -14.58 1.07
N GLU A 173 -11.44 -14.71 0.07
CA GLU A 173 -11.05 -15.18 -1.26
C GLU A 173 -9.95 -14.30 -1.88
N LEU A 174 -10.13 -12.98 -1.85
CA LEU A 174 -9.16 -12.02 -2.37
C LEU A 174 -7.82 -12.07 -1.62
N VAL A 175 -7.86 -12.12 -0.28
CA VAL A 175 -6.62 -12.21 0.52
C VAL A 175 -5.89 -13.53 0.28
N LEU A 176 -6.60 -14.65 0.22
CA LEU A 176 -5.98 -15.95 -0.08
C LEU A 176 -5.37 -15.98 -1.49
N ARG A 177 -6.02 -15.34 -2.46
CA ARG A 177 -5.47 -15.19 -3.80
C ARG A 177 -4.20 -14.34 -3.80
N ALA A 178 -4.19 -13.21 -3.08
CA ALA A 178 -3.01 -12.37 -2.91
C ALA A 178 -1.85 -13.13 -2.22
N LEU A 179 -2.14 -13.94 -1.20
CA LEU A 179 -1.15 -14.75 -0.48
C LEU A 179 -0.53 -15.87 -1.34
N LYS A 180 -1.20 -16.34 -2.41
CA LYS A 180 -0.57 -17.27 -3.38
C LYS A 180 0.60 -16.61 -4.13
N VAL A 181 0.50 -15.30 -4.40
CA VAL A 181 1.53 -14.52 -5.09
C VAL A 181 2.61 -14.03 -4.09
N ALA A 182 2.19 -13.62 -2.91
CA ALA A 182 3.05 -13.02 -1.88
C ALA A 182 2.78 -13.66 -0.50
N PRO A 183 3.28 -14.88 -0.24
CA PRO A 183 2.91 -15.69 0.92
C PRO A 183 3.37 -15.11 2.27
N ASP A 184 4.45 -14.34 2.29
CA ASP A 184 5.05 -13.79 3.51
C ASP A 184 4.84 -12.27 3.65
N ARG A 185 3.78 -11.75 3.04
CA ARG A 185 3.40 -10.33 3.21
C ARG A 185 2.61 -10.16 4.52
N PRO A 186 3.17 -9.42 5.51
CA PRO A 186 2.53 -9.28 6.83
C PRO A 186 1.16 -8.62 6.79
N ASP A 187 0.95 -7.63 5.91
CA ASP A 187 -0.33 -6.94 5.76
C ASP A 187 -1.45 -7.86 5.23
N LEU A 188 -1.13 -8.79 4.33
CA LEU A 188 -2.07 -9.82 3.86
C LEU A 188 -2.39 -10.84 4.94
N LEU A 189 -1.37 -11.32 5.68
CA LEU A 189 -1.56 -12.23 6.81
C LEU A 189 -2.42 -11.60 7.89
N THR A 190 -2.20 -10.32 8.20
CA THR A 190 -3.05 -9.54 9.11
C THR A 190 -4.48 -9.45 8.60
N GLY A 191 -4.68 -9.17 7.31
CA GLY A 191 -6.00 -9.15 6.69
C GLY A 191 -6.73 -10.49 6.80
N LEU A 192 -6.04 -11.60 6.50
CA LEU A 192 -6.59 -12.95 6.65
C LEU A 192 -6.96 -13.25 8.10
N ALA A 193 -6.06 -12.94 9.05
CA ALA A 193 -6.31 -13.17 10.47
C ALA A 193 -7.52 -12.39 10.98
N HIS A 194 -7.75 -11.17 10.50
CA HIS A 194 -8.94 -10.40 10.85
C HIS A 194 -10.22 -11.03 10.31
N VAL A 195 -10.23 -11.57 9.08
CA VAL A 195 -11.38 -12.32 8.55
C VAL A 195 -11.67 -13.52 9.43
N MET A 196 -10.64 -14.33 9.72
CA MET A 196 -10.75 -15.52 10.57
C MET A 196 -11.27 -15.20 11.97
N LEU A 197 -10.81 -14.08 12.56
CA LEU A 197 -11.30 -13.59 13.85
C LEU A 197 -12.80 -13.28 13.82
N LEU A 198 -13.26 -12.61 12.77
CA LEU A 198 -14.68 -12.27 12.58
C LEU A 198 -15.53 -13.52 12.37
N ASP A 199 -14.96 -14.60 11.85
CA ASP A 199 -15.61 -15.90 11.64
C ASP A 199 -15.52 -16.82 12.87
N GLY A 200 -14.83 -16.38 13.94
CA GLY A 200 -14.63 -17.18 15.16
C GLY A 200 -13.57 -18.28 15.02
N GLU A 201 -12.77 -18.25 13.95
CA GLU A 201 -11.68 -19.21 13.68
C GLU A 201 -10.41 -18.82 14.45
N TYR A 202 -10.49 -18.73 15.79
CA TYR A 202 -9.45 -18.15 16.64
C TYR A 202 -8.10 -18.85 16.51
N ALA A 203 -8.08 -20.18 16.37
CA ALA A 203 -6.85 -20.95 16.22
C ALA A 203 -6.12 -20.60 14.90
N ALA A 204 -6.86 -20.52 13.79
CA ALA A 204 -6.29 -20.12 12.50
C ALA A 204 -5.84 -18.66 12.48
N ALA A 205 -6.61 -17.77 13.11
CA ALA A 205 -6.23 -16.36 13.27
C ALA A 205 -4.95 -16.22 14.12
N ALA A 206 -4.83 -16.97 15.23
CA ALA A 206 -3.62 -16.98 16.06
C ALA A 206 -2.40 -17.41 15.27
N GLU A 207 -2.51 -18.43 14.43
CA GLU A 207 -1.39 -18.88 13.60
C GLU A 207 -0.97 -17.83 12.58
N ALA A 208 -1.93 -17.16 11.94
CA ALA A 208 -1.63 -16.07 11.01
C ALA A 208 -0.94 -14.89 11.73
N PHE A 209 -1.43 -14.50 12.94
CA PHE A 209 -0.76 -13.45 13.72
C PHE A 209 0.61 -13.87 14.25
N ARG A 210 0.84 -15.14 14.61
CA ARG A 210 2.19 -15.65 14.94
C ARG A 210 3.15 -15.45 13.77
N ARG A 211 2.72 -15.73 12.54
CA ARG A 211 3.53 -15.48 11.34
C ARG A 211 3.81 -13.98 11.16
N VAL A 212 2.82 -13.11 11.39
CA VAL A 212 3.04 -11.64 11.33
C VAL A 212 4.11 -11.21 12.34
N VAL A 213 3.99 -11.64 13.61
CA VAL A 213 4.95 -11.33 14.68
C VAL A 213 6.34 -11.90 14.38
N ALA A 214 6.43 -13.08 13.76
CA ALA A 214 7.71 -13.64 13.33
C ALA A 214 8.38 -12.81 12.22
N LEU A 215 7.61 -12.29 11.28
CA LEU A 215 8.08 -11.43 10.19
C LEU A 215 8.37 -9.99 10.63
N ARG A 216 7.61 -9.49 11.62
CA ARG A 216 7.71 -8.14 12.21
C ARG A 216 7.65 -8.22 13.71
N PRO A 217 8.78 -8.49 14.40
CA PRO A 217 8.81 -8.64 15.85
C PRO A 217 8.40 -7.38 16.64
N ASP A 218 8.47 -6.22 16.00
CA ASP A 218 8.07 -4.91 16.55
C ASP A 218 6.58 -4.56 16.29
N ASP A 219 5.82 -5.45 15.65
CA ASP A 219 4.38 -5.24 15.44
C ASP A 219 3.57 -5.55 16.71
N ALA A 220 3.57 -4.58 17.63
CA ALA A 220 2.82 -4.68 18.88
C ALA A 220 1.31 -4.85 18.66
N LEU A 221 0.74 -4.32 17.55
CA LEU A 221 -0.67 -4.50 17.25
C LEU A 221 -0.98 -5.95 16.91
N ALA A 222 -0.19 -6.57 16.03
CA ALA A 222 -0.34 -7.99 15.71
C ALA A 222 -0.16 -8.88 16.96
N ARG A 223 0.76 -8.51 17.86
CA ARG A 223 0.95 -9.21 19.14
C ARG A 223 -0.26 -9.07 20.06
N ALA A 224 -0.90 -7.90 20.12
CA ALA A 224 -2.12 -7.72 20.89
C ALA A 224 -3.29 -8.54 20.35
N GLU A 225 -3.45 -8.58 19.02
CA GLU A 225 -4.49 -9.39 18.37
C GLU A 225 -4.23 -10.91 18.53
N LEU A 226 -2.96 -11.35 18.50
CA LEU A 226 -2.59 -12.72 18.87
C LEU A 226 -3.03 -13.03 20.29
N GLY A 227 -2.75 -12.11 21.24
CA GLY A 227 -3.19 -12.28 22.63
C GLY A 227 -4.70 -12.42 22.75
N ARG A 228 -5.47 -11.66 21.98
CA ARG A 228 -6.94 -11.80 21.94
C ARG A 228 -7.37 -13.19 21.44
N CYS A 229 -6.76 -13.68 20.36
CA CYS A 229 -7.05 -15.02 19.85
C CYS A 229 -6.77 -16.10 20.92
N LEU A 230 -5.63 -16.00 21.62
CA LEU A 230 -5.26 -16.94 22.68
C LEU A 230 -6.26 -16.94 23.84
N LEU A 231 -6.77 -15.76 24.23
CA LEU A 231 -7.82 -15.65 25.26
C LEU A 231 -9.10 -16.40 24.82
N GLU A 232 -9.54 -16.21 23.58
CA GLU A 232 -10.73 -16.89 23.06
C GLU A 232 -10.54 -18.42 22.99
N MET A 233 -9.30 -18.88 22.72
CA MET A 233 -8.95 -20.31 22.75
C MET A 233 -8.83 -20.87 24.19
N GLY A 234 -8.85 -20.01 25.21
CA GLY A 234 -8.70 -20.41 26.62
C GLY A 234 -7.25 -20.47 27.10
N GLU A 235 -6.30 -20.08 26.28
CA GLU A 235 -4.87 -19.97 26.61
C GLU A 235 -4.63 -18.64 27.37
N ARG A 236 -5.23 -18.51 28.55
CA ARG A 236 -5.33 -17.26 29.27
C ARG A 236 -3.97 -16.62 29.57
N ASP A 237 -3.05 -17.38 30.13
CA ASP A 237 -1.76 -16.85 30.58
C ASP A 237 -0.94 -16.35 29.39
N ALA A 238 -0.92 -17.09 28.29
CA ALA A 238 -0.24 -16.70 27.07
C ALA A 238 -0.89 -15.47 26.41
N GLY A 239 -2.24 -15.41 26.42
CA GLY A 239 -3.00 -14.28 25.90
C GLY A 239 -2.74 -13.00 26.67
N GLU A 240 -2.85 -13.07 28.02
CA GLU A 240 -2.55 -11.92 28.90
C GLU A 240 -1.09 -11.45 28.78
N ALA A 241 -0.13 -12.39 28.67
CA ALA A 241 1.28 -12.06 28.46
C ALA A 241 1.52 -11.34 27.12
N SER A 242 0.91 -11.83 26.04
CA SER A 242 1.03 -11.20 24.72
C SER A 242 0.46 -9.78 24.68
N ILE A 243 -0.72 -9.56 25.30
CA ILE A 243 -1.34 -8.24 25.39
C ILE A 243 -0.48 -7.30 26.25
N ARG A 244 0.07 -7.79 27.37
CA ARG A 244 0.95 -7.00 28.26
C ARG A 244 2.21 -6.55 27.52
N MET A 245 2.90 -7.45 26.82
CA MET A 245 4.07 -7.12 26.02
C MET A 245 3.76 -6.05 24.98
N ALA A 246 2.65 -6.21 24.22
CA ALA A 246 2.22 -5.25 23.23
C ALA A 246 1.96 -3.84 23.84
N THR A 247 1.39 -3.79 25.06
CA THR A 247 1.11 -2.53 25.75
C THR A 247 2.38 -1.88 26.32
N GLN A 248 3.35 -2.67 26.75
CA GLN A 248 4.65 -2.18 27.21
C GLN A 248 5.46 -1.57 26.07
N GLU A 249 5.43 -2.20 24.89
CA GLU A 249 6.10 -1.69 23.69
C GLU A 249 5.40 -0.44 23.13
N ARG A 250 4.05 -0.40 23.18
CA ARG A 250 3.22 0.68 22.63
C ARG A 250 2.12 1.08 23.60
N PRO A 251 2.40 2.02 24.53
CA PRO A 251 1.46 2.46 25.57
C PRO A 251 0.12 2.97 25.03
N GLU A 252 0.08 3.48 23.80
CA GLU A 252 -1.16 3.90 23.14
C GLU A 252 -2.15 2.76 22.89
N LEU A 253 -1.71 1.50 22.95
CA LEU A 253 -2.58 0.33 22.85
C LEU A 253 -3.33 0.01 24.15
N PHE A 254 -3.07 0.73 25.25
CA PHE A 254 -3.63 0.48 26.58
C PHE A 254 -5.17 0.37 26.56
N GLY A 255 -5.86 1.32 25.94
CA GLY A 255 -7.33 1.29 25.83
C GLY A 255 -7.83 0.06 25.08
N ARG A 256 -7.18 -0.31 23.96
CA ARG A 256 -7.50 -1.51 23.20
C ARG A 256 -7.23 -2.78 24.00
N ALA A 257 -6.12 -2.82 24.74
CA ALA A 257 -5.76 -3.95 25.59
C ALA A 257 -6.82 -4.21 26.68
N ILE A 258 -7.27 -3.15 27.36
CA ILE A 258 -8.37 -3.27 28.36
C ILE A 258 -9.63 -3.80 27.69
N MET A 259 -10.02 -3.26 26.54
CA MET A 259 -11.21 -3.73 25.81
C MET A 259 -11.07 -5.20 25.41
N SER A 260 -9.93 -5.61 24.85
CA SER A 260 -9.68 -7.00 24.49
C SER A 260 -9.78 -7.94 25.68
N LEU A 261 -9.22 -7.56 26.84
CA LEU A 261 -9.33 -8.34 28.07
C LEU A 261 -10.77 -8.40 28.60
N ALA A 262 -11.52 -7.29 28.51
CA ALA A 262 -12.87 -7.19 29.06
C ALA A 262 -13.92 -7.93 28.22
N ILE A 263 -13.79 -7.92 26.88
CA ILE A 263 -14.78 -8.52 25.96
C ILE A 263 -14.49 -9.98 25.61
N SER A 264 -13.25 -10.45 25.82
CA SER A 264 -12.89 -11.84 25.54
C SER A 264 -13.60 -12.79 26.50
N SER A 265 -14.06 -13.93 26.00
CA SER A 265 -14.84 -14.93 26.74
C SER A 265 -14.12 -15.44 28.00
N ARG A 266 -12.80 -15.42 28.00
CA ARG A 266 -11.92 -15.83 29.12
C ARG A 266 -10.93 -14.75 29.53
N GLY A 267 -11.25 -13.50 29.23
CA GLY A 267 -10.42 -12.34 29.57
C GLY A 267 -10.58 -11.94 31.03
N ARG A 268 -10.21 -10.70 31.32
CA ARG A 268 -10.21 -10.11 32.65
C ARG A 268 -10.90 -8.75 32.65
N PHE A 269 -11.88 -8.60 33.52
CA PHE A 269 -12.56 -7.33 33.71
C PHE A 269 -11.94 -6.56 34.89
N PHE A 270 -11.68 -5.27 34.72
CA PHE A 270 -11.14 -4.40 35.76
C PHE A 270 -12.19 -3.37 36.20
N LEU A 271 -12.50 -3.38 37.50
CA LEU A 271 -13.44 -2.39 38.09
C LEU A 271 -12.83 -1.01 38.24
N ARG A 272 -11.50 -0.91 38.28
CA ARG A 272 -10.77 0.35 38.44
C ARG A 272 -9.67 0.48 37.39
N PRO A 273 -9.54 1.65 36.74
CA PRO A 273 -8.47 1.90 35.75
C PRO A 273 -7.07 1.67 36.32
N SER A 274 -6.82 2.03 37.58
CA SER A 274 -5.53 1.81 38.25
C SER A 274 -5.16 0.33 38.42
N ALA A 275 -6.17 -0.56 38.57
CA ALA A 275 -5.94 -2.00 38.63
C ALA A 275 -5.55 -2.55 37.23
N ALA A 276 -6.18 -2.06 36.16
CA ALA A 276 -5.83 -2.39 34.80
C ALA A 276 -4.41 -1.90 34.44
N GLU A 277 -4.08 -0.67 34.84
CA GLU A 277 -2.76 -0.09 34.63
C GLU A 277 -1.66 -0.90 35.32
N LYS A 278 -1.87 -1.25 36.60
CA LYS A 278 -0.94 -2.12 37.34
C LYS A 278 -0.77 -3.48 36.69
N PHE A 279 -1.85 -4.07 36.19
CA PHE A 279 -1.81 -5.38 35.51
C PHE A 279 -1.04 -5.33 34.20
N LEU A 280 -1.24 -4.29 33.39
CA LEU A 280 -0.63 -4.17 32.07
C LEU A 280 0.82 -3.70 32.09
N ARG A 281 1.22 -2.98 33.16
CA ARG A 281 2.62 -2.54 33.32
C ARG A 281 3.52 -3.57 34.00
N GLY A 282 2.96 -4.55 34.74
CA GLY A 282 3.66 -5.63 35.43
C GLY A 282 3.96 -5.25 36.84
#